data_369dfa956315349b2915475aba3aedbb
#
_entry.id   369dfa956315349b2915475aba3aedbb
#
_cell.length_a   1.000
_cell.length_b   1.000
_cell.length_c   1.000
_cell.angle_alpha   90.00
_cell.angle_beta   90.00
_cell.angle_gamma   90.00
#
_symmetry.space_group_name_H-M   'P 1'
#
loop_
_entity.id
_entity.type
_entity.pdbx_description
1 polymer ?
#
loop_
_entity_poly.entity_id
_entity_poly.type
_entity_poly.pdbx_seq_one_letter_code
_entity_poly.pdbx_strand_id
1 'polypeptide(L)'
;QGTTIAYDGVALLVNPSNLVKDITLEQIKKVYTGEITNWKELGGKDGPIVVVSREEGSGTRDSFQEIVGYKSEELVKNASISDGSGSVKTTVAGNKNAIGFASFEYIDDTVSALNVDGIEPTAKNVKEGNYKISRPFLLVTKKDTLTQNGQNLIDFILSSEGQQIVSDNKLITID
;
A
#
# COMPACT_ATOMS: atom_id res chain seq x y z
N GLN A 1 -3.37 -5.08 -24.96
CA GLN A 1 -4.51 -5.40 -24.11
C GLN A 1 -4.00 -5.77 -22.71
N GLY A 2 -4.58 -5.21 -21.65
CA GLY A 2 -4.25 -5.55 -20.26
C GLY A 2 -5.32 -6.46 -19.66
N THR A 3 -4.87 -7.49 -18.93
CA THR A 3 -5.74 -8.40 -18.18
C THR A 3 -5.34 -8.33 -16.71
N THR A 4 -6.26 -7.93 -15.83
CA THR A 4 -6.02 -7.92 -14.38
C THR A 4 -5.96 -9.35 -13.87
N ILE A 5 -4.91 -9.68 -13.12
CA ILE A 5 -4.67 -11.04 -12.58
C ILE A 5 -4.70 -11.09 -11.05
N ALA A 6 -4.50 -9.96 -10.40
CA ALA A 6 -4.51 -9.82 -8.95
C ALA A 6 -4.60 -8.33 -8.58
N TYR A 7 -4.80 -8.04 -7.29
CA TYR A 7 -4.63 -6.70 -6.73
C TYR A 7 -3.63 -6.72 -5.58
N ASP A 8 -2.91 -5.60 -5.40
CA ASP A 8 -2.08 -5.32 -4.24
C ASP A 8 -2.68 -4.13 -3.50
N GLY A 9 -3.00 -4.32 -2.22
CA GLY A 9 -3.44 -3.26 -1.33
C GLY A 9 -2.24 -2.71 -0.55
N VAL A 10 -2.16 -1.39 -0.42
CA VAL A 10 -1.11 -0.71 0.36
C VAL A 10 -1.74 -0.06 1.58
N ALA A 11 -1.30 -0.47 2.78
CA ALA A 11 -1.78 0.05 4.04
C ALA A 11 -0.85 1.11 4.62
N LEU A 12 -1.42 2.10 5.30
CA LEU A 12 -0.69 3.00 6.20
C LEU A 12 -0.50 2.29 7.54
N LEU A 13 0.74 2.08 7.93
CA LEU A 13 1.13 1.40 9.16
C LEU A 13 1.57 2.41 10.22
N VAL A 14 1.09 2.22 11.44
CA VAL A 14 1.49 2.95 12.65
C VAL A 14 1.79 1.98 13.78
N ASN A 15 2.49 2.45 14.79
CA ASN A 15 2.68 1.66 16.00
C ASN A 15 1.34 1.36 16.70
N PRO A 16 1.11 0.18 17.28
CA PRO A 16 -0.16 -0.17 17.94
C PRO A 16 -0.57 0.78 19.06
N SER A 17 0.38 1.47 19.69
CA SER A 17 0.13 2.49 20.74
C SER A 17 -0.37 3.83 20.18
N ASN A 18 -0.41 4.02 18.86
CA ASN A 18 -0.94 5.23 18.23
C ASN A 18 -2.46 5.28 18.38
N LEU A 19 -3.00 6.45 18.77
CA LEU A 19 -4.44 6.65 18.98
C LEU A 19 -5.18 6.95 17.69
N VAL A 20 -4.50 7.43 16.66
CA VAL A 20 -5.10 7.70 15.34
C VAL A 20 -5.48 6.37 14.71
N LYS A 21 -6.71 6.27 14.21
CA LYS A 21 -7.25 5.06 13.58
C LYS A 21 -7.72 5.29 12.15
N ASP A 22 -7.89 6.56 11.77
CA ASP A 22 -8.31 6.95 10.44
C ASP A 22 -7.51 8.16 9.96
N ILE A 23 -7.27 8.22 8.66
CA ILE A 23 -6.57 9.33 8.00
C ILE A 23 -7.16 9.53 6.61
N THR A 24 -7.38 10.79 6.21
CA THR A 24 -7.84 11.05 4.85
C THR A 24 -6.68 11.00 3.84
N LEU A 25 -7.02 10.73 2.57
CA LEU A 25 -6.01 10.75 1.50
C LEU A 25 -5.29 12.10 1.40
N GLU A 26 -6.02 13.20 1.62
CA GLU A 26 -5.43 14.55 1.67
C GLU A 26 -4.47 14.72 2.86
N GLN A 27 -4.83 14.22 4.05
CA GLN A 27 -3.95 14.26 5.21
C GLN A 27 -2.68 13.41 5.00
N ILE A 28 -2.79 12.25 4.33
CA ILE A 28 -1.62 11.43 3.96
C ILE A 28 -0.66 12.27 3.12
N LYS A 29 -1.16 12.94 2.08
CA LYS A 29 -0.35 13.85 1.26
C LYS A 29 0.36 14.88 2.12
N LYS A 30 -0.37 15.59 2.97
CA LYS A 30 0.17 16.64 3.85
C LYS A 30 1.23 16.12 4.82
N VAL A 31 1.08 14.89 5.33
CA VAL A 31 2.08 14.24 6.18
C VAL A 31 3.35 13.94 5.37
N TYR A 32 3.22 13.32 4.21
CA TYR A 32 4.36 12.93 3.39
C TYR A 32 5.09 14.10 2.72
N THR A 33 4.41 15.25 2.54
CA THR A 33 5.02 16.50 2.05
C THR A 33 5.50 17.42 3.18
N GLY A 34 5.24 17.08 4.45
CA GLY A 34 5.72 17.82 5.62
C GLY A 34 4.86 19.04 5.99
N GLU A 35 3.65 19.15 5.48
CA GLU A 35 2.68 20.17 5.88
C GLU A 35 2.04 19.84 7.24
N ILE A 36 1.79 18.55 7.53
CA ILE A 36 1.37 18.05 8.85
C ILE A 36 2.56 17.31 9.45
N THR A 37 3.02 17.76 10.62
CA THR A 37 4.24 17.27 11.25
C THR A 37 4.04 16.75 12.67
N ASN A 38 2.86 16.91 13.22
CA ASN A 38 2.53 16.52 14.58
C ASN A 38 1.26 15.66 14.63
N TRP A 39 1.30 14.54 15.33
CA TRP A 39 0.17 13.63 15.50
C TRP A 39 -1.09 14.30 16.08
N LYS A 40 -0.91 15.34 16.88
CA LYS A 40 -2.02 16.15 17.43
C LYS A 40 -2.91 16.75 16.35
N GLU A 41 -2.35 17.10 15.19
CA GLU A 41 -3.10 17.63 14.05
C GLU A 41 -4.04 16.59 13.42
N LEU A 42 -3.78 15.31 13.68
CA LEU A 42 -4.58 14.17 13.25
C LEU A 42 -5.44 13.58 14.39
N GLY A 43 -5.57 14.28 15.52
CA GLY A 43 -6.33 13.80 16.68
C GLY A 43 -5.57 12.79 17.56
N GLY A 44 -4.28 12.62 17.34
CA GLY A 44 -3.40 11.80 18.17
C GLY A 44 -2.82 12.54 19.37
N LYS A 45 -1.84 11.89 20.03
CA LYS A 45 -1.05 12.52 21.10
C LYS A 45 -0.12 13.57 20.50
N ASP A 46 0.21 14.60 21.30
CA ASP A 46 1.23 15.58 20.93
C ASP A 46 2.60 14.87 20.76
N GLY A 47 3.17 15.02 19.59
CA GLY A 47 4.44 14.39 19.22
C GLY A 47 4.71 14.48 17.72
N PRO A 48 5.99 14.48 17.32
CA PRO A 48 6.36 14.60 15.92
C PRO A 48 5.92 13.36 15.12
N ILE A 49 5.60 13.56 13.86
CA ILE A 49 5.39 12.45 12.91
C ILE A 49 6.74 12.10 12.28
N VAL A 50 7.14 10.85 12.41
CA VAL A 50 8.33 10.30 11.73
C VAL A 50 7.85 9.58 10.47
N VAL A 51 8.06 10.22 9.34
CA VAL A 51 7.66 9.66 8.03
C VAL A 51 8.66 8.59 7.61
N VAL A 52 8.15 7.41 7.28
CA VAL A 52 8.93 6.29 6.73
C VAL A 52 8.48 6.06 5.29
N SER A 53 9.43 6.11 4.37
CA SER A 53 9.21 5.85 2.95
C SER A 53 10.08 4.71 2.48
N ARG A 54 9.85 4.26 1.25
CA ARG A 54 10.64 3.24 0.57
C ARG A 54 11.75 3.87 -0.26
N GLU A 55 12.73 3.05 -0.60
CA GLU A 55 13.83 3.35 -1.51
C GLU A 55 13.34 3.75 -2.93
N GLU A 56 14.19 4.38 -3.71
CA GLU A 56 13.93 4.66 -5.12
C GLU A 56 13.86 3.35 -5.91
N GLY A 57 12.95 3.31 -6.90
CA GLY A 57 12.68 2.10 -7.68
C GLY A 57 11.72 1.11 -7.02
N SER A 58 11.20 1.40 -5.82
CA SER A 58 10.15 0.63 -5.20
C SER A 58 8.82 0.85 -5.93
N GLY A 59 8.28 -0.20 -6.55
CA GLY A 59 6.97 -0.14 -7.19
C GLY A 59 5.83 0.15 -6.20
N THR A 60 5.96 -0.23 -4.93
CA THR A 60 5.00 0.14 -3.88
C THR A 60 5.05 1.64 -3.58
N ARG A 61 6.25 2.24 -3.52
CA ARG A 61 6.43 3.69 -3.39
C ARG A 61 5.83 4.43 -4.57
N ASP A 62 6.14 4.02 -5.79
CA ASP A 62 5.65 4.69 -6.99
C ASP A 62 4.12 4.70 -7.04
N SER A 63 3.48 3.56 -6.78
CA SER A 63 2.02 3.48 -6.72
C SER A 63 1.41 4.30 -5.58
N PHE A 64 2.04 4.28 -4.40
CA PHE A 64 1.60 5.07 -3.27
C PHE A 64 1.66 6.58 -3.57
N GLN A 65 2.77 7.04 -4.14
CA GLN A 65 2.95 8.44 -4.52
C GLN A 65 1.95 8.89 -5.59
N GLU A 66 1.71 8.04 -6.59
CA GLU A 66 0.73 8.32 -7.66
C GLU A 66 -0.68 8.47 -7.10
N ILE A 67 -1.12 7.53 -6.23
CA ILE A 67 -2.47 7.52 -5.68
C ILE A 67 -2.67 8.67 -4.69
N VAL A 68 -1.69 8.93 -3.82
CA VAL A 68 -1.73 10.03 -2.84
C VAL A 68 -1.55 11.40 -3.50
N GLY A 69 -0.89 11.45 -4.65
CA GLY A 69 -0.75 12.65 -5.47
C GLY A 69 0.37 13.57 -5.04
N TYR A 70 1.57 13.03 -4.77
CA TYR A 70 2.79 13.81 -4.56
C TYR A 70 3.97 13.18 -5.30
N LYS A 71 4.98 13.99 -5.62
CA LYS A 71 6.18 13.56 -6.34
C LYS A 71 7.33 13.26 -5.39
N SER A 72 8.33 12.52 -5.89
CA SER A 72 9.50 12.16 -5.07
C SER A 72 10.26 13.35 -4.50
N GLU A 73 10.36 14.45 -5.26
CA GLU A 73 10.98 15.71 -4.81
C GLU A 73 10.17 16.47 -3.74
N GLU A 74 8.87 16.15 -3.60
CA GLU A 74 7.99 16.74 -2.59
C GLU A 74 8.03 15.97 -1.25
N LEU A 75 8.63 14.77 -1.23
CA LEU A 75 8.77 14.00 -0.01
C LEU A 75 9.53 14.82 1.04
N VAL A 76 9.00 14.83 2.27
CA VAL A 76 9.64 15.54 3.39
C VAL A 76 11.10 15.11 3.56
N LYS A 77 12.01 16.09 3.68
CA LYS A 77 13.47 15.87 3.60
C LYS A 77 14.05 14.98 4.71
N ASN A 78 13.38 14.91 5.84
CA ASN A 78 13.77 14.08 6.98
C ASN A 78 13.06 12.74 7.04
N ALA A 79 12.41 12.31 5.94
CA ALA A 79 11.83 10.99 5.87
C ALA A 79 12.89 9.91 6.04
N SER A 80 12.58 8.89 6.83
CA SER A 80 13.41 7.69 6.96
C SER A 80 13.18 6.81 5.74
N ILE A 81 14.21 6.47 5.01
CA ILE A 81 14.13 5.58 3.84
C ILE A 81 14.44 4.16 4.27
N SER A 82 13.52 3.26 4.01
CA SER A 82 13.62 1.83 4.34
C SER A 82 13.74 0.99 3.07
N ASP A 83 14.64 0.03 3.09
CA ASP A 83 14.83 -0.96 2.02
C ASP A 83 13.86 -2.14 2.25
N GLY A 84 12.81 -2.20 1.42
CA GLY A 84 11.77 -3.22 1.50
C GLY A 84 10.65 -2.95 2.52
N SER A 85 9.48 -3.55 2.28
CA SER A 85 8.28 -3.39 3.13
C SER A 85 8.45 -3.96 4.53
N GLY A 86 9.24 -5.04 4.68
CA GLY A 86 9.57 -5.62 5.98
C GLY A 86 10.37 -4.65 6.87
N SER A 87 11.30 -3.88 6.29
CA SER A 87 12.06 -2.84 7.00
C SER A 87 11.15 -1.68 7.42
N VAL A 88 10.20 -1.25 6.56
CA VAL A 88 9.17 -0.26 6.94
C VAL A 88 8.39 -0.74 8.16
N LYS A 89 7.87 -1.98 8.13
CA LYS A 89 7.12 -2.57 9.25
C LYS A 89 7.93 -2.58 10.52
N THR A 90 9.18 -3.03 10.47
CA THR A 90 10.07 -3.08 11.64
C THR A 90 10.32 -1.69 12.23
N THR A 91 10.57 -0.69 11.39
CA THR A 91 10.76 0.70 11.81
C THR A 91 9.52 1.25 12.52
N VAL A 92 8.33 1.02 11.94
CA VAL A 92 7.06 1.46 12.53
C VAL A 92 6.75 0.75 13.83
N ALA A 93 6.98 -0.56 13.91
CA ALA A 93 6.82 -1.35 15.15
C ALA A 93 7.70 -0.85 16.29
N GLY A 94 8.92 -0.42 15.96
CA GLY A 94 9.90 0.11 16.94
C GLY A 94 9.76 1.58 17.32
N ASN A 95 8.92 2.34 16.61
CA ASN A 95 8.80 3.80 16.83
C ASN A 95 7.33 4.24 16.88
N LYS A 96 6.87 4.63 18.09
CA LYS A 96 5.47 5.07 18.32
C LYS A 96 5.07 6.34 17.56
N ASN A 97 6.02 7.07 17.02
CA ASN A 97 5.77 8.29 16.26
C ASN A 97 5.83 8.07 14.74
N ALA A 98 6.19 6.85 14.30
CA ALA A 98 6.34 6.55 12.88
C ALA A 98 5.01 6.31 12.17
N ILE A 99 4.98 6.72 10.91
CA ILE A 99 4.00 6.32 9.90
C ILE A 99 4.75 5.81 8.67
N GLY A 100 4.34 4.67 8.14
CA GLY A 100 4.91 4.10 6.93
C GLY A 100 3.84 3.44 6.09
N PHE A 101 4.18 2.96 4.92
CA PHE A 101 3.26 2.22 4.04
C PHE A 101 3.89 0.90 3.60
N ALA A 102 3.07 -0.13 3.51
CA ALA A 102 3.47 -1.45 3.04
C ALA A 102 2.27 -2.21 2.46
N SER A 103 2.55 -3.25 1.66
CA SER A 103 1.52 -4.16 1.19
C SER A 103 0.77 -4.82 2.36
N PHE A 104 -0.50 -5.17 2.17
CA PHE A 104 -1.37 -5.80 3.18
C PHE A 104 -0.77 -7.06 3.80
N GLU A 105 0.10 -7.78 3.08
CA GLU A 105 0.79 -8.97 3.60
C GLU A 105 1.64 -8.69 4.85
N TYR A 106 2.03 -7.42 5.07
CA TYR A 106 2.85 -7.00 6.20
C TYR A 106 2.05 -6.57 7.43
N ILE A 107 0.72 -6.58 7.36
CA ILE A 107 -0.15 -6.28 8.50
C ILE A 107 -0.15 -7.48 9.44
N ASP A 108 0.31 -7.27 10.68
CA ASP A 108 0.26 -8.26 11.78
C ASP A 108 0.13 -7.56 13.14
N ASP A 109 0.22 -8.31 14.22
CA ASP A 109 0.03 -7.80 15.59
C ASP A 109 1.11 -6.79 16.03
N THR A 110 2.22 -6.65 15.29
CA THR A 110 3.31 -5.72 15.62
C THR A 110 3.06 -4.30 15.14
N VAL A 111 2.09 -4.10 14.25
CA VAL A 111 1.69 -2.81 13.69
C VAL A 111 0.17 -2.68 13.63
N SER A 112 -0.33 -1.46 13.55
CA SER A 112 -1.74 -1.17 13.26
C SER A 112 -1.86 -0.54 11.89
N ALA A 113 -2.85 -0.97 11.10
CA ALA A 113 -3.19 -0.33 9.85
C ALA A 113 -4.27 0.75 10.08
N LEU A 114 -4.09 1.91 9.46
CA LEU A 114 -5.08 2.99 9.50
C LEU A 114 -6.18 2.75 8.46
N ASN A 115 -7.40 3.13 8.80
CA ASN A 115 -8.43 3.36 7.80
C ASN A 115 -8.04 4.56 6.92
N VAL A 116 -8.46 4.56 5.67
CA VAL A 116 -8.27 5.68 4.75
C VAL A 116 -9.64 6.17 4.30
N ASP A 117 -9.94 7.44 4.56
CA ASP A 117 -11.25 8.05 4.33
C ASP A 117 -12.40 7.23 4.97
N GLY A 118 -12.19 6.69 6.17
CA GLY A 118 -13.13 5.83 6.88
C GLY A 118 -13.21 4.38 6.38
N ILE A 119 -12.40 4.00 5.40
CA ILE A 119 -12.44 2.66 4.79
C ILE A 119 -11.29 1.80 5.32
N GLU A 120 -11.62 0.65 5.87
CA GLU A 120 -10.67 -0.33 6.37
C GLU A 120 -9.84 -0.97 5.25
N PRO A 121 -8.50 -1.15 5.44
CA PRO A 121 -7.62 -1.79 4.46
C PRO A 121 -7.85 -3.32 4.43
N THR A 122 -8.85 -3.75 3.70
CA THR A 122 -9.20 -5.16 3.52
C THR A 122 -9.27 -5.55 2.05
N ALA A 123 -9.02 -6.84 1.76
CA ALA A 123 -9.15 -7.39 0.42
C ALA A 123 -10.54 -7.11 -0.17
N LYS A 124 -11.59 -7.25 0.63
CA LYS A 124 -12.97 -6.95 0.21
C LYS A 124 -13.12 -5.51 -0.24
N ASN A 125 -12.66 -4.54 0.55
CA ASN A 125 -12.79 -3.12 0.22
C ASN A 125 -11.95 -2.73 -1.01
N VAL A 126 -10.83 -3.42 -1.26
CA VAL A 126 -10.06 -3.25 -2.51
C VAL A 126 -10.84 -3.77 -3.71
N LYS A 127 -11.40 -4.99 -3.65
CA LYS A 127 -12.19 -5.58 -4.73
C LYS A 127 -13.42 -4.74 -5.08
N GLU A 128 -14.09 -4.19 -4.07
CA GLU A 128 -15.26 -3.32 -4.22
C GLU A 128 -14.90 -1.89 -4.68
N GLY A 129 -13.60 -1.57 -4.79
CA GLY A 129 -13.13 -0.23 -5.18
C GLY A 129 -13.33 0.86 -4.11
N ASN A 130 -13.68 0.48 -2.88
CA ASN A 130 -13.88 1.38 -1.75
C ASN A 130 -12.55 1.87 -1.18
N TYR A 131 -11.56 0.97 -1.01
CA TYR A 131 -10.23 1.31 -0.53
C TYR A 131 -9.36 1.83 -1.67
N LYS A 132 -8.89 3.07 -1.56
CA LYS A 132 -8.25 3.80 -2.67
C LYS A 132 -6.79 3.44 -2.91
N ILE A 133 -6.03 3.06 -1.88
CA ILE A 133 -4.59 2.80 -2.02
C ILE A 133 -4.39 1.34 -2.42
N SER A 134 -4.67 1.06 -3.67
CA SER A 134 -4.52 -0.27 -4.26
C SER A 134 -4.16 -0.16 -5.74
N ARG A 135 -3.53 -1.20 -6.26
CA ARG A 135 -3.16 -1.30 -7.67
C ARG A 135 -3.50 -2.68 -8.24
N PRO A 136 -3.91 -2.76 -9.51
CA PRO A 136 -4.03 -4.03 -10.20
C PRO A 136 -2.65 -4.51 -10.67
N PHE A 137 -2.43 -5.81 -10.63
CA PHE A 137 -1.40 -6.47 -11.43
C PHE A 137 -1.96 -6.83 -12.79
N LEU A 138 -1.28 -6.39 -13.83
CA LEU A 138 -1.73 -6.54 -15.22
C LEU A 138 -0.77 -7.44 -16.01
N LEU A 139 -1.32 -8.43 -16.69
CA LEU A 139 -0.66 -9.06 -17.83
C LEU A 139 -0.94 -8.21 -19.07
N VAL A 140 0.13 -7.76 -19.72
CA VAL A 140 0.00 -6.95 -20.94
C VAL A 140 0.38 -7.82 -22.13
N THR A 141 -0.55 -7.94 -23.08
CA THR A 141 -0.35 -8.66 -24.34
C THR A 141 -0.44 -7.68 -25.51
N LYS A 142 0.39 -7.91 -26.53
CA LYS A 142 0.26 -7.19 -27.80
C LYS A 142 -0.83 -7.87 -28.63
N LYS A 143 -1.75 -7.07 -29.15
CA LYS A 143 -2.81 -7.54 -30.03
C LYS A 143 -2.22 -8.29 -31.23
N ASP A 144 -2.88 -9.35 -31.64
CA ASP A 144 -2.53 -10.21 -32.81
C ASP A 144 -1.19 -10.95 -32.73
N THR A 145 -0.52 -10.97 -31.55
CA THR A 145 0.73 -11.73 -31.35
C THR A 145 0.66 -12.73 -30.19
N LEU A 146 -0.48 -12.80 -29.50
CA LEU A 146 -0.68 -13.75 -28.42
C LEU A 146 -0.75 -15.19 -29.00
N THR A 147 0.18 -16.03 -28.57
CA THR A 147 0.20 -17.45 -28.95
C THR A 147 -0.84 -18.23 -28.14
N GLN A 148 -1.17 -19.45 -28.61
CA GLN A 148 -2.05 -20.36 -27.87
C GLN A 148 -1.47 -20.67 -26.47
N ASN A 149 -0.17 -20.87 -26.35
CA ASN A 149 0.48 -21.10 -25.06
C ASN A 149 0.40 -19.87 -24.13
N GLY A 150 0.50 -18.66 -24.70
CA GLY A 150 0.28 -17.42 -23.95
C GLY A 150 -1.14 -17.30 -23.43
N GLN A 151 -2.14 -17.66 -24.26
CA GLN A 151 -3.54 -17.68 -23.82
C GLN A 151 -3.77 -18.71 -22.72
N ASN A 152 -3.23 -19.92 -22.86
CA ASN A 152 -3.34 -20.99 -21.86
C ASN A 152 -2.73 -20.56 -20.52
N LEU A 153 -1.63 -19.81 -20.51
CA LEU A 153 -1.04 -19.25 -19.28
C LEU A 153 -1.97 -18.24 -18.62
N ILE A 154 -2.57 -17.34 -19.41
CA ILE A 154 -3.56 -16.37 -18.89
C ILE A 154 -4.75 -17.11 -18.28
N ASP A 155 -5.30 -18.08 -19.00
CA ASP A 155 -6.45 -18.87 -18.55
C ASP A 155 -6.13 -19.64 -17.25
N PHE A 156 -4.93 -20.19 -17.14
CA PHE A 156 -4.46 -20.83 -15.90
C PHE A 156 -4.38 -19.84 -14.74
N ILE A 157 -3.78 -18.66 -14.93
CA ILE A 157 -3.66 -17.65 -13.86
C ILE A 157 -5.05 -17.20 -13.39
N LEU A 158 -6.02 -17.08 -14.31
CA LEU A 158 -7.39 -16.68 -13.98
C LEU A 158 -8.26 -17.83 -13.44
N SER A 159 -7.78 -19.08 -13.51
CA SER A 159 -8.49 -20.24 -12.96
C SER A 159 -8.49 -20.23 -11.43
N SER A 160 -9.36 -21.03 -10.82
CA SER A 160 -9.39 -21.21 -9.36
C SER A 160 -8.04 -21.64 -8.79
N GLU A 161 -7.29 -22.51 -9.52
CA GLU A 161 -5.97 -22.96 -9.10
C GLU A 161 -4.94 -21.82 -9.15
N GLY A 162 -4.93 -21.04 -10.23
CA GLY A 162 -4.08 -19.85 -10.36
C GLY A 162 -4.40 -18.79 -9.30
N GLN A 163 -5.68 -18.53 -9.04
CA GLN A 163 -6.10 -17.58 -8.01
C GLN A 163 -5.82 -18.10 -6.59
N GLN A 164 -5.78 -19.40 -6.35
CA GLN A 164 -5.29 -19.96 -5.09
C GLN A 164 -3.82 -19.61 -4.88
N ILE A 165 -2.98 -19.72 -5.93
CA ILE A 165 -1.57 -19.31 -5.85
C ILE A 165 -1.45 -17.81 -5.53
N VAL A 166 -2.28 -16.96 -6.14
CA VAL A 166 -2.35 -15.52 -5.82
C VAL A 166 -2.62 -15.30 -4.33
N SER A 167 -3.64 -15.98 -3.80
CA SER A 167 -4.01 -15.90 -2.38
C SER A 167 -2.92 -16.42 -1.45
N ASP A 168 -2.28 -17.54 -1.78
CA ASP A 168 -1.18 -18.14 -1.00
C ASP A 168 0.02 -17.19 -0.90
N ASN A 169 0.23 -16.36 -1.91
CA ASN A 169 1.24 -15.30 -1.93
C ASN A 169 0.75 -13.97 -1.35
N LYS A 170 -0.36 -13.97 -0.60
CA LYS A 170 -0.91 -12.81 0.13
C LYS A 170 -1.35 -11.65 -0.77
N LEU A 171 -1.51 -11.87 -2.05
CA LEU A 171 -2.14 -10.93 -2.96
C LEU A 171 -3.67 -11.10 -2.95
N ILE A 172 -4.36 -10.08 -3.42
CA ILE A 172 -5.82 -10.06 -3.47
C ILE A 172 -6.27 -10.66 -4.80
N THR A 173 -7.10 -11.69 -4.75
CA THR A 173 -7.66 -12.37 -5.93
C THR A 173 -8.64 -11.47 -6.68
N ILE A 174 -8.94 -11.83 -7.94
CA ILE A 174 -9.87 -11.07 -8.79
C ILE A 174 -11.33 -11.48 -8.60
N ASP A 175 -11.61 -12.62 -8.02
CA ASP A 175 -12.93 -13.23 -7.72
C ASP A 175 -13.46 -12.88 -6.33
#